data_0138ea63a7f816bc27de88067d37d37a
#
_entry.id   0138ea63a7f816bc27de88067d37d37a
#
_cell.length_a   1.000
_cell.length_b   1.000
_cell.length_c   1.000
_cell.angle_alpha   90.00
_cell.angle_beta   90.00
_cell.angle_gamma   90.00
#
_symmetry.space_group_name_H-M   'P 1'
#
loop_
_entity.id
_entity.type
_entity.pdbx_description
1 polymer ?
#
loop_
_entity_poly.entity_id
_entity_poly.type
_entity_poly.pdbx_seq_one_letter_code
_entity_poly.pdbx_strand_id
1 'polypeptide(L)'
;GAEPWTENMRKEIEERLGLKGYNIYGLSEIMGPGVSYECQEQNGSHINEDHFFPEIINPDTLEQLPYGTQGELVFTTLTKEGMPVLRYRTKDLCSLYDDPCPCGRTSVKMGRIVGRSDDMLIIRGINVFPSQVESVILTMPEFEPQYMLVVDRINNLDTLQVQVEVRRDFFSDDIGRMLAMKKGLADKLKSVLSISADVKLM
;
A
#
# COMPACT_ATOMS: atom_id res chain seq x y z
N GLY A 1 5.73 1.33 -10.96
CA GLY A 1 6.87 2.04 -10.56
C GLY A 1 7.49 1.63 -9.25
N ALA A 2 8.34 2.48 -8.70
CA ALA A 2 9.03 2.19 -7.45
C ALA A 2 8.09 2.25 -6.23
N GLU A 3 7.02 3.05 -6.34
CA GLU A 3 6.04 3.22 -5.28
C GLU A 3 4.65 2.76 -5.75
N PRO A 4 3.82 2.21 -4.84
CA PRO A 4 2.42 1.92 -5.14
C PRO A 4 1.66 3.23 -5.36
N TRP A 5 0.72 3.22 -6.30
CA TRP A 5 -0.20 4.34 -6.50
C TRP A 5 -1.63 3.94 -6.12
N THR A 6 -2.43 4.92 -5.71
CA THR A 6 -3.83 4.70 -5.41
C THR A 6 -4.68 4.73 -6.69
N GLU A 7 -5.91 4.19 -6.63
CA GLU A 7 -6.84 4.30 -7.77
C GLU A 7 -7.20 5.74 -8.12
N ASN A 8 -7.27 6.59 -7.11
CA ASN A 8 -7.54 8.01 -7.36
C ASN A 8 -6.39 8.66 -8.14
N MET A 9 -5.13 8.35 -7.75
CA MET A 9 -3.96 8.83 -8.50
C MET A 9 -3.95 8.30 -9.93
N ARG A 10 -4.27 7.01 -10.15
CA ARG A 10 -4.38 6.43 -11.48
C ARG A 10 -5.39 7.19 -12.33
N LYS A 11 -6.61 7.39 -11.81
CA LYS A 11 -7.67 8.12 -12.52
C LYS A 11 -7.25 9.54 -12.87
N GLU A 12 -6.65 10.25 -11.94
CA GLU A 12 -6.17 11.61 -12.16
C GLU A 12 -5.08 11.66 -13.26
N ILE A 13 -4.14 10.72 -13.25
CA ILE A 13 -3.11 10.60 -14.29
C ILE A 13 -3.75 10.29 -15.64
N GLU A 14 -4.66 9.32 -15.70
CA GLU A 14 -5.35 8.93 -16.92
C GLU A 14 -6.16 10.08 -17.51
N GLU A 15 -6.91 10.79 -16.68
CA GLU A 15 -7.73 11.95 -17.10
C GLU A 15 -6.87 13.12 -17.59
N ARG A 16 -5.81 13.47 -16.85
CA ARG A 16 -4.96 14.62 -17.23
C ARG A 16 -4.11 14.39 -18.46
N LEU A 17 -3.63 13.16 -18.65
CA LEU A 17 -2.71 12.83 -19.74
C LEU A 17 -3.41 12.18 -20.94
N GLY A 18 -4.68 11.79 -20.83
CA GLY A 18 -5.42 11.13 -21.90
C GLY A 18 -4.85 9.74 -22.27
N LEU A 19 -4.29 9.03 -21.33
CA LEU A 19 -3.66 7.71 -21.53
C LEU A 19 -4.15 6.70 -20.48
N LYS A 20 -3.86 5.42 -20.72
CA LYS A 20 -4.11 4.35 -19.73
C LYS A 20 -2.86 4.05 -18.91
N GLY A 21 -3.02 4.02 -17.59
CA GLY A 21 -1.95 3.69 -16.65
C GLY A 21 -1.98 2.23 -16.25
N TYR A 22 -0.88 1.51 -16.45
CA TYR A 22 -0.75 0.10 -16.06
C TYR A 22 0.29 -0.04 -14.96
N ASN A 23 -0.05 -0.82 -13.94
CA ASN A 23 0.88 -1.09 -12.85
C ASN A 23 1.91 -2.14 -13.28
N ILE A 24 3.11 -1.99 -12.75
CA ILE A 24 4.21 -2.94 -12.90
C ILE A 24 4.85 -3.15 -11.54
N TYR A 25 5.11 -4.40 -11.20
CA TYR A 25 5.77 -4.78 -9.96
C TYR A 25 7.12 -5.44 -10.24
N GLY A 26 8.08 -5.16 -9.38
CA GLY A 26 9.40 -5.77 -9.37
C GLY A 26 10.22 -5.25 -8.20
N LEU A 27 11.28 -5.94 -7.88
CA LEU A 27 12.22 -5.59 -6.82
C LEU A 27 13.64 -5.97 -7.24
N SER A 28 14.62 -5.19 -6.79
CA SER A 28 16.02 -5.34 -7.20
C SER A 28 16.62 -6.69 -6.81
N GLU A 29 16.15 -7.25 -5.71
CA GLU A 29 16.63 -8.53 -5.16
C GLU A 29 16.29 -9.71 -6.04
N ILE A 30 15.19 -9.65 -6.77
CA ILE A 30 14.75 -10.71 -7.67
C ILE A 30 15.17 -10.41 -9.11
N MET A 31 14.57 -9.39 -9.69
CA MET A 31 14.85 -8.88 -11.03
C MET A 31 14.10 -7.55 -11.16
N GLY A 32 14.73 -6.47 -11.38
CA GLY A 32 14.16 -5.12 -11.54
C GLY A 32 12.67 -5.08 -11.95
N PRO A 33 12.20 -4.12 -12.70
CA PRO A 33 10.81 -4.04 -13.11
C PRO A 33 10.43 -5.21 -14.02
N GLY A 34 9.20 -5.76 -13.84
CA GLY A 34 8.67 -6.81 -14.73
C GLY A 34 8.57 -8.19 -14.11
N VAL A 35 8.54 -8.32 -12.79
CA VAL A 35 8.14 -9.57 -12.12
C VAL A 35 6.66 -9.84 -12.38
N SER A 36 5.84 -8.79 -12.33
CA SER A 36 4.45 -8.82 -12.79
C SER A 36 4.03 -7.50 -13.42
N TYR A 37 2.97 -7.54 -14.23
CA TYR A 37 2.41 -6.34 -14.87
C TYR A 37 0.92 -6.48 -15.16
N GLU A 38 0.20 -5.36 -15.10
CA GLU A 38 -1.23 -5.33 -15.45
C GLU A 38 -1.46 -5.51 -16.94
N CYS A 39 -2.56 -6.14 -17.29
CA CYS A 39 -3.11 -6.16 -18.65
C CYS A 39 -4.14 -5.03 -18.84
N GLN A 40 -4.75 -4.97 -20.02
CA GLN A 40 -5.77 -3.98 -20.38
C GLN A 40 -7.00 -3.98 -19.45
N GLU A 41 -7.25 -5.07 -18.74
CA GLU A 41 -8.38 -5.21 -17.81
C GLU A 41 -8.14 -4.47 -16.49
N GLN A 42 -6.90 -4.08 -16.18
CA GLN A 42 -6.50 -3.36 -14.96
C GLN A 42 -7.01 -4.02 -13.66
N ASN A 43 -7.14 -5.35 -13.69
CA ASN A 43 -7.66 -6.17 -12.58
C ASN A 43 -6.58 -7.13 -12.06
N GLY A 44 -5.62 -6.59 -11.36
CA GLY A 44 -4.46 -7.32 -10.86
C GLY A 44 -3.33 -7.44 -11.89
N SER A 45 -2.14 -7.73 -11.40
CA SER A 45 -0.92 -7.85 -12.19
C SER A 45 -0.60 -9.31 -12.46
N HIS A 46 -0.47 -9.69 -13.73
CA HIS A 46 -0.07 -11.03 -14.14
C HIS A 46 1.40 -11.28 -13.81
N ILE A 47 1.67 -12.35 -13.09
CA ILE A 47 3.03 -12.78 -12.75
C ILE A 47 3.64 -13.53 -13.93
N ASN A 48 4.92 -13.28 -14.21
CA ASN A 48 5.69 -14.01 -15.21
C ASN A 48 6.15 -15.38 -14.64
N GLU A 49 5.23 -16.35 -14.62
CA GLU A 49 5.41 -17.66 -13.99
C GLU A 49 6.45 -18.56 -14.70
N ASP A 50 6.84 -18.23 -15.92
CA ASP A 50 7.97 -18.82 -16.61
C ASP A 50 9.33 -18.47 -15.97
N HIS A 51 9.37 -17.38 -15.18
CA HIS A 51 10.57 -16.91 -14.50
C HIS A 51 10.46 -16.92 -12.98
N PHE A 52 9.24 -16.83 -12.43
CA PHE A 52 9.01 -16.65 -11.00
C PHE A 52 7.88 -17.56 -10.50
N PHE A 53 8.14 -18.32 -9.46
CA PHE A 53 7.11 -19.07 -8.76
C PHE A 53 6.61 -18.24 -7.56
N PRO A 54 5.34 -17.81 -7.58
CA PRO A 54 4.75 -17.02 -6.49
C PRO A 54 4.13 -17.92 -5.42
N GLU A 55 4.26 -17.52 -4.18
CA GLU A 55 3.55 -18.08 -3.03
C GLU A 55 2.97 -16.92 -2.20
N ILE A 56 1.89 -17.21 -1.48
CA ILE A 56 1.37 -16.32 -0.44
C ILE A 56 1.44 -17.04 0.90
N ILE A 57 2.01 -16.40 1.90
CA ILE A 57 2.20 -17.01 3.22
C ILE A 57 1.64 -16.13 4.34
N ASN A 58 1.32 -16.76 5.45
CA ASN A 58 1.10 -16.04 6.70
C ASN A 58 2.45 -15.48 7.19
N PRO A 59 2.60 -14.18 7.41
CA PRO A 59 3.88 -13.57 7.80
C PRO A 59 4.42 -14.06 9.15
N ASP A 60 3.54 -14.53 10.04
CA ASP A 60 3.89 -14.96 11.41
C ASP A 60 4.15 -16.47 11.48
N THR A 61 3.24 -17.30 10.93
CA THR A 61 3.37 -18.77 10.98
C THR A 61 4.20 -19.35 9.84
N LEU A 62 4.43 -18.59 8.77
CA LEU A 62 5.12 -18.98 7.53
C LEU A 62 4.40 -20.09 6.73
N GLU A 63 3.18 -20.41 7.10
CA GLU A 63 2.36 -21.39 6.39
C GLU A 63 1.83 -20.78 5.09
N GLN A 64 1.76 -21.58 4.05
CA GLN A 64 1.18 -21.19 2.77
C GLN A 64 -0.33 -20.96 2.94
N LEU A 65 -0.82 -19.87 2.37
CA LEU A 65 -2.23 -19.51 2.37
C LEU A 65 -2.88 -19.85 1.03
N PRO A 66 -4.19 -20.12 1.02
CA PRO A 66 -4.93 -20.32 -0.22
C PRO A 66 -5.04 -19.01 -1.01
N TYR A 67 -5.19 -19.11 -2.31
CA TYR A 67 -5.45 -17.97 -3.19
C TYR A 67 -6.72 -17.21 -2.75
N GLY A 68 -6.74 -15.90 -2.98
CA GLY A 68 -7.77 -15.00 -2.48
C GLY A 68 -7.55 -14.51 -1.04
N THR A 69 -6.66 -15.16 -0.28
CA THR A 69 -6.32 -14.73 1.09
C THR A 69 -5.19 -13.70 1.04
N GLN A 70 -5.27 -12.69 1.88
CA GLN A 70 -4.19 -11.72 2.05
C GLN A 70 -3.05 -12.33 2.88
N GLY A 71 -1.84 -12.19 2.41
CA GLY A 71 -0.63 -12.63 3.11
C GLY A 71 0.62 -11.96 2.55
N GLU A 72 1.77 -12.41 3.02
CA GLU A 72 3.08 -11.94 2.53
C GLU A 72 3.43 -12.67 1.22
N LEU A 73 3.80 -11.87 0.22
CA LEU A 73 4.22 -12.36 -1.09
C LEU A 73 5.64 -12.94 -1.01
N VAL A 74 5.81 -14.12 -1.58
CA VAL A 74 7.08 -14.84 -1.63
C VAL A 74 7.36 -15.25 -3.06
N PHE A 75 8.61 -15.15 -3.49
CA PHE A 75 9.04 -15.57 -4.82
C PHE A 75 10.20 -16.55 -4.78
N THR A 76 10.14 -17.55 -5.66
CA THR A 76 11.28 -18.37 -6.06
C THR A 76 11.62 -18.04 -7.52
N THR A 77 12.88 -17.76 -7.81
CA THR A 77 13.33 -17.55 -9.19
C THR A 77 13.58 -18.89 -9.88
N LEU A 78 13.09 -19.07 -11.11
CA LEU A 78 13.17 -20.32 -11.86
C LEU A 78 14.32 -20.31 -12.88
N THR A 79 14.60 -19.16 -13.47
CA THR A 79 15.55 -19.02 -14.59
C THR A 79 16.76 -18.12 -14.28
N LYS A 80 16.86 -17.58 -13.08
CA LYS A 80 17.92 -16.67 -12.69
C LYS A 80 19.18 -17.47 -12.33
N GLU A 81 20.23 -17.33 -13.11
CA GLU A 81 21.51 -18.01 -12.88
C GLU A 81 22.39 -17.25 -11.86
N GLY A 82 22.45 -15.93 -11.98
CA GLY A 82 23.18 -15.06 -11.05
C GLY A 82 22.34 -14.74 -9.83
N MET A 83 22.77 -15.14 -8.63
CA MET A 83 22.06 -14.93 -7.36
C MET A 83 20.61 -15.45 -7.40
N PRO A 84 20.38 -16.75 -7.67
CA PRO A 84 19.05 -17.32 -7.59
C PRO A 84 18.53 -17.24 -6.16
N VAL A 85 17.23 -16.96 -6.01
CA VAL A 85 16.57 -16.89 -4.70
C VAL A 85 15.51 -17.99 -4.59
N LEU A 86 15.46 -18.62 -3.44
CA LEU A 86 14.46 -19.61 -3.07
C LEU A 86 13.60 -19.06 -1.95
N ARG A 87 12.29 -19.03 -2.17
CA ARG A 87 11.29 -18.57 -1.20
C ARG A 87 11.66 -17.23 -0.57
N TYR A 88 12.02 -16.26 -1.41
CA TYR A 88 12.36 -14.92 -0.98
C TYR A 88 11.12 -14.18 -0.45
N ARG A 89 11.16 -13.81 0.81
CA ARG A 89 10.11 -13.04 1.47
C ARG A 89 10.22 -11.57 1.10
N THR A 90 9.27 -11.06 0.31
CA THR A 90 9.29 -9.67 -0.16
C THR A 90 8.93 -8.65 0.92
N LYS A 91 8.26 -9.11 1.97
CA LYS A 91 7.58 -8.30 2.98
C LYS A 91 6.34 -7.55 2.47
N ASP A 92 6.08 -7.59 1.19
CA ASP A 92 4.88 -6.98 0.61
C ASP A 92 3.65 -7.84 0.90
N LEU A 93 2.57 -7.20 1.32
CA LEU A 93 1.30 -7.85 1.61
C LEU A 93 0.34 -7.67 0.43
N CYS A 94 -0.13 -8.78 -0.12
CA CYS A 94 -1.12 -8.80 -1.19
C CYS A 94 -1.92 -10.10 -1.15
N SER A 95 -2.78 -10.33 -2.15
CA SER A 95 -3.43 -11.62 -2.40
C SER A 95 -3.08 -12.12 -3.80
N LEU A 96 -3.04 -13.43 -3.99
CA LEU A 96 -2.87 -14.08 -5.30
C LEU A 96 -4.22 -14.63 -5.78
N TYR A 97 -4.43 -14.64 -7.11
CA TYR A 97 -5.65 -15.09 -7.77
C TYR A 97 -5.30 -15.93 -8.99
N ASP A 98 -5.97 -17.06 -9.19
CA ASP A 98 -5.84 -17.94 -10.33
C ASP A 98 -7.08 -17.96 -11.25
N ASP A 99 -8.04 -17.07 -10.98
CA ASP A 99 -9.24 -16.93 -11.81
C ASP A 99 -8.91 -16.46 -13.24
N PRO A 100 -9.63 -16.96 -14.25
CA PRO A 100 -9.39 -16.60 -15.65
C PRO A 100 -9.49 -15.08 -15.87
N CYS A 101 -8.55 -14.52 -16.64
CA CYS A 101 -8.59 -13.13 -17.03
C CYS A 101 -9.20 -12.98 -18.43
N PRO A 102 -10.10 -11.99 -18.66
CA PRO A 102 -10.65 -11.73 -19.98
C PRO A 102 -9.61 -11.40 -21.06
N CYS A 103 -8.41 -10.99 -20.66
CA CYS A 103 -7.29 -10.77 -21.58
C CYS A 103 -6.71 -12.05 -22.20
N GLY A 104 -7.17 -13.24 -21.76
CA GLY A 104 -6.74 -14.57 -22.24
C GLY A 104 -5.49 -15.13 -21.58
N ARG A 105 -4.84 -14.41 -20.66
CA ARG A 105 -3.71 -14.93 -19.89
C ARG A 105 -4.21 -15.86 -18.79
N THR A 106 -3.45 -16.95 -18.57
CA THR A 106 -3.72 -17.96 -17.55
C THR A 106 -2.81 -17.88 -16.34
N SER A 107 -1.80 -17.00 -16.38
CA SER A 107 -0.88 -16.81 -15.27
C SER A 107 -1.57 -16.25 -14.03
N VAL A 108 -1.07 -16.65 -12.86
CA VAL A 108 -1.50 -16.12 -11.56
C VAL A 108 -1.40 -14.60 -11.54
N LYS A 109 -2.43 -13.97 -10.99
CA LYS A 109 -2.47 -12.52 -10.78
C LYS A 109 -2.18 -12.19 -9.33
N MET A 110 -1.39 -11.18 -9.11
CA MET A 110 -1.28 -10.55 -7.80
C MET A 110 -2.21 -9.34 -7.72
N GLY A 111 -2.90 -9.22 -6.60
CA GLY A 111 -3.63 -8.01 -6.23
C GLY A 111 -2.70 -6.85 -5.93
N ARG A 112 -3.28 -5.76 -5.49
CA ARG A 112 -2.50 -4.60 -5.06
C ARG A 112 -1.71 -4.91 -3.80
N ILE A 113 -0.54 -4.30 -3.72
CA ILE A 113 0.18 -4.22 -2.45
C ILE A 113 -0.63 -3.32 -1.51
N VAL A 114 -1.03 -3.86 -0.37
CA VAL A 114 -1.77 -3.14 0.67
C VAL A 114 -0.86 -2.51 1.71
N GLY A 115 0.39 -2.95 1.77
CA GLY A 115 1.43 -2.46 2.68
C GLY A 115 2.56 -3.46 2.77
N ARG A 116 3.47 -3.22 3.73
CA ARG A 116 4.57 -4.14 4.03
C ARG A 116 4.40 -4.70 5.44
N SER A 117 4.77 -5.96 5.64
CA SER A 117 4.69 -6.61 6.96
C SER A 117 5.67 -6.02 7.98
N ASP A 118 6.78 -5.43 7.50
CA ASP A 118 7.79 -4.76 8.33
C ASP A 118 7.52 -3.26 8.57
N ASP A 119 6.59 -2.64 7.82
CA ASP A 119 6.15 -1.25 8.03
C ASP A 119 4.86 -1.15 8.86
N MET A 120 4.28 -2.30 9.19
CA MET A 120 3.03 -2.38 9.93
C MET A 120 3.23 -1.91 11.38
N LEU A 121 2.43 -0.94 11.80
CA LEU A 121 2.39 -0.47 13.18
C LEU A 121 1.28 -1.22 13.93
N ILE A 122 1.57 -1.72 15.12
CA ILE A 122 0.55 -2.32 15.99
C ILE A 122 0.20 -1.31 17.08
N ILE A 123 -0.98 -0.70 16.96
CA ILE A 123 -1.46 0.31 17.91
C ILE A 123 -2.67 -0.24 18.66
N ARG A 124 -2.52 -0.48 19.93
CA ARG A 124 -3.58 -1.06 20.79
C ARG A 124 -4.16 -2.37 20.24
N GLY A 125 -3.29 -3.21 19.64
CA GLY A 125 -3.68 -4.49 19.04
C GLY A 125 -4.33 -4.38 17.65
N ILE A 126 -4.35 -3.19 17.05
CA ILE A 126 -4.85 -2.97 15.69
C ILE A 126 -3.67 -2.72 14.75
N ASN A 127 -3.68 -3.42 13.62
CA ASN A 127 -2.69 -3.25 12.57
C ASN A 127 -2.98 -1.97 11.78
N VAL A 128 -2.02 -1.06 11.76
CA VAL A 128 -2.09 0.22 11.04
C VAL A 128 -0.97 0.26 10.02
N PHE A 129 -1.31 0.48 8.76
CA PHE A 129 -0.34 0.66 7.69
C PHE A 129 -0.18 2.14 7.35
N PRO A 130 1.05 2.64 7.19
CA PRO A 130 1.29 4.03 6.74
C PRO A 130 0.52 4.39 5.47
N SER A 131 0.39 3.45 4.52
CA SER A 131 -0.38 3.62 3.29
C SER A 131 -1.88 3.93 3.51
N GLN A 132 -2.47 3.45 4.60
CA GLN A 132 -3.85 3.79 4.96
C GLN A 132 -3.97 5.25 5.39
N VAL A 133 -3.00 5.74 6.17
CA VAL A 133 -2.93 7.14 6.59
C VAL A 133 -2.73 8.04 5.38
N GLU A 134 -1.77 7.71 4.51
CA GLU A 134 -1.50 8.43 3.28
C GLU A 134 -2.75 8.52 2.39
N SER A 135 -3.45 7.41 2.19
CA SER A 135 -4.67 7.39 1.38
C SER A 135 -5.75 8.35 1.90
N VAL A 136 -5.86 8.52 3.21
CA VAL A 136 -6.79 9.46 3.82
C VAL A 136 -6.33 10.90 3.59
N ILE A 137 -5.05 11.21 3.82
CA ILE A 137 -4.49 12.55 3.62
C ILE A 137 -4.72 13.01 2.18
N LEU A 138 -4.42 12.15 1.19
CA LEU A 138 -4.60 12.45 -0.23
C LEU A 138 -6.05 12.70 -0.67
N THR A 139 -7.05 12.31 0.15
CA THR A 139 -8.46 12.67 -0.12
C THR A 139 -8.84 14.07 0.34
N MET A 140 -7.94 14.78 1.02
CA MET A 140 -8.20 16.10 1.60
C MET A 140 -7.31 17.15 0.93
N PRO A 141 -7.88 18.03 0.09
CA PRO A 141 -7.11 18.99 -0.70
C PRO A 141 -6.39 20.05 0.16
N GLU A 142 -6.72 20.14 1.44
CA GLU A 142 -6.16 21.09 2.39
C GLU A 142 -4.73 20.72 2.82
N PHE A 143 -4.32 19.43 2.64
CA PHE A 143 -3.05 18.92 3.12
C PHE A 143 -2.06 18.66 1.99
N GLU A 144 -0.78 18.79 2.31
CA GLU A 144 0.31 18.27 1.47
C GLU A 144 0.48 16.78 1.69
N PRO A 145 1.08 16.04 0.73
CA PRO A 145 1.29 14.60 0.86
C PRO A 145 2.34 14.22 1.90
N GLN A 146 3.12 15.18 2.40
CA GLN A 146 4.15 14.97 3.42
C GLN A 146 3.52 14.82 4.79
N TYR A 147 3.81 13.70 5.43
CA TYR A 147 3.35 13.42 6.79
C TYR A 147 4.40 12.64 7.59
N MET A 148 4.23 12.62 8.90
CA MET A 148 5.03 11.81 9.82
C MET A 148 4.10 11.11 10.82
N LEU A 149 4.35 9.83 11.04
CA LEU A 149 3.68 9.05 12.09
C LEU A 149 4.58 9.01 13.32
N VAL A 150 4.05 9.45 14.43
CA VAL A 150 4.72 9.37 15.74
C VAL A 150 3.94 8.39 16.60
N VAL A 151 4.61 7.30 16.96
CA VAL A 151 4.06 6.30 17.88
C VAL A 151 4.74 6.48 19.23
N ASP A 152 3.95 6.60 20.27
CA ASP A 152 4.42 6.77 21.64
C ASP A 152 3.58 5.91 22.59
N ARG A 153 4.07 5.71 23.79
CA ARG A 153 3.36 4.96 24.84
C ARG A 153 3.12 5.84 26.07
N ILE A 154 1.87 6.26 26.24
CA ILE A 154 1.44 7.11 27.34
C ILE A 154 0.53 6.31 28.28
N ASN A 155 0.86 6.25 29.56
CA ASN A 155 0.11 5.50 30.57
C ASN A 155 -0.17 4.03 30.17
N ASN A 156 0.85 3.35 29.63
CA ASN A 156 0.78 1.97 29.13
C ASN A 156 -0.17 1.75 27.93
N LEU A 157 -0.59 2.80 27.28
CA LEU A 157 -1.39 2.74 26.05
C LEU A 157 -0.59 3.31 24.87
N ASP A 158 -0.56 2.58 23.77
CA ASP A 158 0.03 3.06 22.55
C ASP A 158 -0.80 4.20 21.97
N THR A 159 -0.14 5.26 21.53
CA THR A 159 -0.76 6.43 20.92
C THR A 159 -0.19 6.65 19.53
N LEU A 160 -1.05 7.07 18.60
CA LEU A 160 -0.67 7.43 17.25
C LEU A 160 -0.91 8.93 17.07
N GLN A 161 0.13 9.66 16.68
CA GLN A 161 0.01 11.04 16.22
C GLN A 161 0.38 11.12 14.74
N VAL A 162 -0.45 11.78 13.96
CA VAL A 162 -0.22 12.07 12.54
C VAL A 162 0.14 13.55 12.43
N GLN A 163 1.37 13.84 12.06
CA GLN A 163 1.85 15.18 11.76
C GLN A 163 1.75 15.39 10.26
N VAL A 164 1.07 16.45 9.81
CA VAL A 164 0.81 16.69 8.39
C VAL A 164 0.95 18.18 8.08
N GLU A 165 1.51 18.49 6.91
CA GLU A 165 1.65 19.86 6.44
C GLU A 165 0.33 20.37 5.85
N VAL A 166 -0.04 21.61 6.21
CA VAL A 166 -1.17 22.32 5.62
C VAL A 166 -0.70 23.07 4.39
N ARG A 167 -1.40 22.90 3.27
CA ARG A 167 -1.10 23.65 2.05
C ARG A 167 -1.23 25.17 2.29
N ARG A 168 -0.31 25.92 1.74
CA ARG A 168 -0.24 27.38 1.93
C ARG A 168 -1.55 28.10 1.61
N ASP A 169 -2.28 27.62 0.59
CA ASP A 169 -3.55 28.21 0.17
C ASP A 169 -4.68 28.02 1.19
N PHE A 170 -4.54 27.03 2.07
CA PHE A 170 -5.53 26.70 3.10
C PHE A 170 -5.10 27.15 4.50
N PHE A 171 -3.83 27.54 4.67
CA PHE A 171 -3.34 28.06 5.94
C PHE A 171 -4.07 29.35 6.30
N SER A 172 -4.51 29.47 7.55
CA SER A 172 -5.27 30.62 8.03
C SER A 172 -4.94 30.93 9.49
N ASP A 173 -4.90 32.20 9.85
CA ASP A 173 -4.80 32.60 11.24
C ASP A 173 -6.13 32.43 12.02
N ASP A 174 -7.19 31.99 11.34
CA ASP A 174 -8.46 31.62 11.98
C ASP A 174 -8.31 30.25 12.67
N ILE A 175 -8.21 30.32 13.99
CA ILE A 175 -8.07 29.13 14.85
C ILE A 175 -9.25 28.16 14.66
N GLY A 176 -10.47 28.69 14.47
CA GLY A 176 -11.67 27.87 14.28
C GLY A 176 -11.58 27.02 13.02
N ARG A 177 -11.11 27.60 11.92
CA ARG A 177 -10.90 26.91 10.65
C ARG A 177 -9.82 25.83 10.77
N MET A 178 -8.70 26.13 11.40
CA MET A 178 -7.61 25.19 11.62
C MET A 178 -8.04 24.01 12.51
N LEU A 179 -8.81 24.25 13.56
CA LEU A 179 -9.37 23.21 14.41
C LEU A 179 -10.39 22.32 13.66
N ALA A 180 -11.20 22.91 12.78
CA ALA A 180 -12.15 22.14 11.96
C ALA A 180 -11.41 21.20 10.98
N MET A 181 -10.33 21.66 10.34
CA MET A 181 -9.49 20.83 9.46
C MET A 181 -8.82 19.69 10.24
N LYS A 182 -8.22 19.99 11.39
CA LYS A 182 -7.64 19.00 12.30
C LYS A 182 -8.67 17.93 12.67
N LYS A 183 -9.87 18.33 13.08
CA LYS A 183 -10.95 17.41 13.44
C LYS A 183 -11.42 16.58 12.25
N GLY A 184 -11.59 17.21 11.09
CA GLY A 184 -12.00 16.51 9.86
C GLY A 184 -11.04 15.40 9.48
N LEU A 185 -9.72 15.64 9.56
CA LEU A 185 -8.72 14.62 9.31
C LEU A 185 -8.75 13.52 10.38
N ALA A 186 -8.84 13.88 11.66
CA ALA A 186 -8.92 12.91 12.75
C ALA A 186 -10.14 11.98 12.63
N ASP A 187 -11.30 12.52 12.26
CA ASP A 187 -12.53 11.74 12.06
C ASP A 187 -12.41 10.78 10.86
N LYS A 188 -11.82 11.21 9.74
CA LYS A 188 -11.56 10.36 8.59
C LYS A 188 -10.55 9.25 8.92
N LEU A 189 -9.45 9.59 9.58
CA LEU A 189 -8.46 8.60 10.02
C LEU A 189 -9.11 7.55 10.92
N LYS A 190 -9.94 7.98 11.89
CA LYS A 190 -10.65 7.07 12.78
C LYS A 190 -11.58 6.12 12.02
N SER A 191 -12.24 6.59 10.97
CA SER A 191 -13.13 5.74 10.17
C SER A 191 -12.39 4.66 9.38
N VAL A 192 -11.16 4.92 8.94
CA VAL A 192 -10.34 3.99 8.16
C VAL A 192 -9.51 3.07 9.06
N LEU A 193 -8.88 3.63 10.08
CA LEU A 193 -7.96 2.90 10.95
C LEU A 193 -8.66 2.16 12.10
N SER A 194 -9.92 2.48 12.39
CA SER A 194 -10.67 1.98 13.56
C SER A 194 -10.04 2.34 14.91
N ILE A 195 -9.06 3.25 14.92
CA ILE A 195 -8.45 3.84 16.11
C ILE A 195 -8.46 5.37 16.03
N SER A 196 -8.38 6.02 17.18
CA SER A 196 -8.22 7.47 17.24
C SER A 196 -6.74 7.83 17.15
N ALA A 197 -6.42 8.68 16.18
CA ALA A 197 -5.11 9.31 16.04
C ALA A 197 -5.20 10.80 16.46
N ASP A 198 -4.18 11.29 17.14
CA ASP A 198 -4.01 12.74 17.32
C ASP A 198 -3.45 13.33 16.01
N VAL A 199 -3.97 14.46 15.60
CA VAL A 199 -3.49 15.17 14.41
C VAL A 199 -2.74 16.41 14.83
N LYS A 200 -1.53 16.61 14.33
CA LYS A 200 -0.74 17.82 14.50
C LYS A 200 -0.55 18.48 13.14
N LEU A 201 -1.06 19.68 13.00
CA LEU A 201 -0.84 20.51 11.80
C LEU A 201 0.54 21.17 11.89
N MET A 202 1.26 21.14 10.77
CA MET A 202 2.60 21.70 10.63
C MET A 202 2.59 22.85 9.65
#